data_c2e4960f99f908b863c5729904d101f7
#
_entry.id   c2e4960f99f908b863c5729904d101f7
#
_cell.length_a   1.000
_cell.length_b   1.000
_cell.length_c   1.000
_cell.angle_alpha   90.00
_cell.angle_beta   90.00
_cell.angle_gamma   90.00
#
_symmetry.space_group_name_H-M   'P 1'
#
loop_
_entity.id
_entity.type
_entity.pdbx_description
1 polymer ?
#
loop_
_entity_poly.entity_id
_entity_poly.type
_entity_poly.pdbx_seq_one_letter_code
_entity_poly.pdbx_strand_id
1 'polypeptide(L)'
;ERLRGALVLAAAQAALGGAATLFLQLDAVALLRTPIAAPRDGAHAAAGLPELAALLTDALALGVRLIACQSGMALAGLAAADLPQGVAAGGPVGLIQAMGDEDRLLFV
;
A
#
# COMPACT_ATOMS: atom_id res chain seq x y z
N GLU A 1 4.04 3.33 -11.43
CA GLU A 1 3.50 2.97 -10.14
C GLU A 1 4.31 1.85 -9.47
N ARG A 2 5.18 2.29 -8.64
CA ARG A 2 6.01 1.38 -7.84
C ARG A 2 5.20 0.63 -6.78
N LEU A 3 4.05 1.19 -6.41
CA LEU A 3 3.15 0.55 -5.45
C LEU A 3 2.76 -0.86 -5.89
N ARG A 4 2.56 -1.07 -7.18
CA ARG A 4 2.19 -2.38 -7.72
C ARG A 4 3.23 -3.45 -7.38
N GLY A 5 4.51 -3.14 -7.61
CA GLY A 5 5.60 -4.05 -7.24
C GLY A 5 5.72 -4.27 -5.74
N ALA A 6 5.54 -3.22 -4.96
CA ALA A 6 5.57 -3.31 -3.51
C ALA A 6 4.46 -4.21 -2.98
N LEU A 7 3.24 -4.09 -3.51
CA LEU A 7 2.12 -4.95 -3.13
C LEU A 7 2.38 -6.42 -3.45
N VAL A 8 2.96 -6.70 -4.61
CA VAL A 8 3.29 -8.07 -5.01
C VAL A 8 4.31 -8.69 -4.04
N LEU A 9 5.37 -7.95 -3.71
CA LEU A 9 6.39 -8.44 -2.77
C LEU A 9 5.84 -8.62 -1.35
N ALA A 10 5.06 -7.65 -0.89
CA ALA A 10 4.46 -7.72 0.45
C ALA A 10 3.47 -8.89 0.56
N ALA A 11 2.66 -9.10 -0.47
CA ALA A 11 1.73 -10.23 -0.51
C ALA A 11 2.47 -11.57 -0.52
N ALA A 12 3.58 -11.66 -1.26
CA ALA A 12 4.41 -12.87 -1.27
C ALA A 12 4.99 -13.18 0.12
N GLN A 13 5.50 -12.15 0.81
CA GLN A 13 5.99 -12.29 2.18
C GLN A 13 4.89 -12.78 3.13
N ALA A 14 3.71 -12.19 3.04
CA ALA A 14 2.57 -12.58 3.86
C ALA A 14 2.10 -14.00 3.54
N ALA A 15 2.09 -14.40 2.28
CA ALA A 15 1.71 -15.74 1.85
C ALA A 15 2.66 -16.81 2.40
N LEU A 16 3.93 -16.45 2.64
CA LEU A 16 4.92 -17.34 3.27
C LEU A 16 4.86 -17.35 4.80
N GLY A 17 3.88 -16.67 5.39
CA GLY A 17 3.71 -16.61 6.84
C GLY A 17 4.46 -15.49 7.53
N GLY A 18 5.13 -14.61 6.77
CA GLY A 18 5.83 -13.44 7.30
C GLY A 18 4.92 -12.24 7.48
N ALA A 19 5.41 -11.22 8.17
CA ALA A 19 4.74 -9.93 8.29
C ALA A 19 5.26 -8.95 7.24
N ALA A 20 4.38 -8.10 6.74
CA ALA A 20 4.74 -7.03 5.84
C ALA A 20 3.88 -5.80 6.13
N THR A 21 4.52 -4.64 6.11
CA THR A 21 3.86 -3.34 6.24
C THR A 21 4.29 -2.46 5.07
N LEU A 22 3.33 -1.86 4.39
CA LEU A 22 3.58 -0.85 3.37
C LEU A 22 3.19 0.51 3.92
N PHE A 23 4.15 1.43 3.88
CA PHE A 23 3.94 2.82 4.27
C PHE A 23 3.97 3.69 3.01
N LEU A 24 2.81 4.19 2.60
CA LEU A 24 2.69 5.04 1.43
C LEU A 24 2.95 6.49 1.83
N GLN A 25 3.94 7.09 1.20
CA GLN A 25 4.32 8.47 1.47
C GLN A 25 3.91 9.40 0.33
N LEU A 26 3.58 10.62 0.70
CA LEU A 26 3.41 11.76 -0.21
C LEU A 26 2.51 11.41 -1.40
N ASP A 27 3.00 11.52 -2.62
CA ASP A 27 2.21 11.32 -3.83
C ASP A 27 1.63 9.90 -3.98
N ALA A 28 2.29 8.90 -3.39
CA ALA A 28 1.79 7.53 -3.46
C ALA A 28 0.43 7.36 -2.79
N VAL A 29 0.11 8.21 -1.81
CA VAL A 29 -1.18 8.17 -1.11
C VAL A 29 -2.35 8.46 -2.05
N ALA A 30 -2.15 9.23 -3.10
CA ALA A 30 -3.20 9.53 -4.08
C ALA A 30 -3.72 8.26 -4.79
N LEU A 31 -2.92 7.20 -4.85
CA LEU A 31 -3.33 5.92 -5.43
C LEU A 31 -4.38 5.19 -4.57
N LEU A 32 -4.58 5.63 -3.34
CA LEU A 32 -5.60 5.06 -2.44
C LEU A 32 -6.97 5.71 -2.62
N ARG A 33 -7.11 6.71 -3.48
CA ARG A 33 -8.40 7.33 -3.77
C ARG A 33 -9.34 6.30 -4.38
N THR A 34 -10.55 6.21 -3.83
CA THR A 34 -11.56 5.28 -4.34
C THR A 34 -12.45 5.97 -5.40
N PRO A 35 -12.84 5.25 -6.47
CA PRO A 35 -12.46 3.88 -6.80
C PRO A 35 -10.97 3.77 -7.15
N ILE A 36 -10.34 2.67 -6.71
CA ILE A 36 -8.92 2.44 -6.95
C ILE A 36 -8.68 2.22 -8.44
N ALA A 37 -7.84 3.06 -9.04
CA ALA A 37 -7.43 2.94 -10.43
C ALA A 37 -6.02 3.48 -10.59
N ALA A 38 -5.23 2.85 -11.43
CA ALA A 38 -3.86 3.25 -11.68
C ALA A 38 -3.62 3.45 -13.18
N PRO A 39 -2.70 4.35 -13.58
CA PRO A 39 -2.49 4.67 -15.00
C PRO A 39 -2.15 3.48 -15.88
N ARG A 40 -1.51 2.45 -15.32
CA ARG A 40 -1.09 1.28 -16.08
C ARG A 40 -2.01 0.07 -15.96
N ASP A 41 -3.16 0.22 -15.32
CA ASP A 41 -4.11 -0.89 -15.16
C ASP A 41 -4.49 -1.52 -16.49
N GLY A 42 -4.74 -0.71 -17.52
CA GLY A 42 -5.08 -1.23 -18.84
C GLY A 42 -3.99 -2.10 -19.45
N ALA A 43 -2.73 -1.70 -19.32
CA ALA A 43 -1.60 -2.47 -19.83
C ALA A 43 -1.43 -3.79 -19.08
N HIS A 44 -1.62 -3.78 -17.77
CA HIS A 44 -1.54 -4.99 -16.96
C HIS A 44 -2.69 -5.95 -17.28
N ALA A 45 -3.91 -5.44 -17.37
CA ALA A 45 -5.08 -6.24 -17.73
C ALA A 45 -4.92 -6.89 -19.12
N ALA A 46 -4.40 -6.14 -20.08
CA ALA A 46 -4.14 -6.67 -21.42
C ALA A 46 -3.11 -7.81 -21.42
N ALA A 47 -2.19 -7.80 -20.47
CA ALA A 47 -1.20 -8.87 -20.30
C ALA A 47 -1.70 -10.03 -19.42
N GLY A 48 -2.95 -10.01 -18.99
CA GLY A 48 -3.52 -11.02 -18.10
C GLY A 48 -3.10 -10.87 -16.65
N LEU A 49 -2.63 -9.67 -16.25
CA LEU A 49 -2.20 -9.37 -14.89
C LEU A 49 -3.27 -8.57 -14.14
N PRO A 50 -3.30 -8.65 -12.80
CA PRO A 50 -4.31 -7.94 -12.03
C PRO A 50 -4.14 -6.43 -12.07
N GLU A 51 -5.26 -5.73 -11.97
CA GLU A 51 -5.29 -4.30 -11.77
C GLU A 51 -4.90 -3.95 -10.32
N LEU A 52 -4.55 -2.69 -10.08
CA LEU A 52 -4.09 -2.24 -8.76
C LEU A 52 -5.12 -2.52 -7.66
N ALA A 53 -6.40 -2.31 -7.95
CA ALA A 53 -7.47 -2.57 -6.98
C ALA A 53 -7.47 -4.03 -6.48
N ALA A 54 -7.27 -4.98 -7.38
CA ALA A 54 -7.21 -6.40 -7.02
C ALA A 54 -5.96 -6.72 -6.19
N LEU A 55 -4.82 -6.17 -6.56
CA LEU A 55 -3.57 -6.34 -5.80
C LEU A 55 -3.71 -5.81 -4.37
N LEU A 56 -4.35 -4.65 -4.23
CA LEU A 56 -4.59 -4.03 -2.92
C LEU A 56 -5.50 -4.93 -2.06
N THR A 57 -6.60 -5.39 -2.62
CA THR A 57 -7.54 -6.27 -1.93
C THR A 57 -6.87 -7.57 -1.49
N ASP A 58 -6.10 -8.19 -2.37
CA ASP A 58 -5.41 -9.45 -2.09
C ASP A 58 -4.35 -9.28 -0.99
N ALA A 59 -3.58 -8.20 -1.05
CA ALA A 59 -2.56 -7.91 -0.03
C ALA A 59 -3.21 -7.74 1.35
N LEU A 60 -4.30 -6.97 1.44
CA LEU A 60 -5.04 -6.79 2.69
C LEU A 60 -5.61 -8.12 3.20
N ALA A 61 -6.15 -8.95 2.32
CA ALA A 61 -6.69 -10.26 2.69
C ALA A 61 -5.60 -11.20 3.23
N LEU A 62 -4.37 -11.07 2.76
CA LEU A 62 -3.23 -11.85 3.25
C LEU A 62 -2.64 -11.31 4.55
N GLY A 63 -3.15 -10.19 5.05
CA GLY A 63 -2.68 -9.60 6.31
C GLY A 63 -1.58 -8.57 6.17
N VAL A 64 -1.28 -8.11 4.95
CA VAL A 64 -0.36 -6.97 4.76
C VAL A 64 -0.97 -5.73 5.40
N ARG A 65 -0.17 -5.03 6.21
CA ARG A 65 -0.59 -3.76 6.79
C ARG A 65 -0.29 -2.63 5.81
N LEU A 66 -1.28 -1.80 5.57
CA LEU A 66 -1.16 -0.62 4.72
C LEU A 66 -1.39 0.63 5.56
N ILE A 67 -0.43 1.55 5.49
CA ILE A 67 -0.48 2.82 6.22
C ILE A 67 -0.29 3.95 5.22
N ALA A 68 -1.22 4.90 5.23
CA ALA A 68 -1.11 6.12 4.45
C ALA A 68 -0.50 7.22 5.33
N CYS A 69 0.54 7.90 4.86
CA CYS A 69 1.11 8.99 5.62
C CYS A 69 0.17 10.19 5.65
N GLN A 70 0.07 10.83 6.81
CA GLN A 70 -0.83 11.96 7.00
C GLN A 70 -0.50 13.14 6.08
N SER A 71 0.79 13.38 5.82
CA SER A 71 1.21 14.42 4.89
C SER A 71 0.75 14.11 3.46
N GLY A 72 0.84 12.85 3.04
CA GLY A 72 0.34 12.43 1.73
C GLY A 72 -1.16 12.53 1.62
N MET A 73 -1.88 12.24 2.70
CA MET A 73 -3.34 12.42 2.74
C MET A 73 -3.71 13.89 2.57
N ALA A 74 -3.04 14.79 3.25
CA ALA A 74 -3.26 16.23 3.11
C ALA A 74 -2.96 16.69 1.67
N LEU A 75 -1.86 16.22 1.09
CA LEU A 75 -1.46 16.54 -0.26
C LEU A 75 -2.51 16.06 -1.29
N ALA A 76 -3.04 14.86 -1.08
CA ALA A 76 -4.03 14.24 -1.97
C ALA A 76 -5.46 14.71 -1.70
N GLY A 77 -5.71 15.45 -0.62
CA GLY A 77 -7.04 15.86 -0.22
C GLY A 77 -7.91 14.71 0.29
N LEU A 78 -7.30 13.70 0.90
CA LEU A 78 -7.99 12.54 1.45
C LEU A 78 -8.13 12.67 2.97
N ALA A 79 -9.36 12.50 3.47
CA ALA A 79 -9.61 12.31 4.90
C ALA A 79 -9.50 10.82 5.26
N ALA A 80 -9.41 10.51 6.56
CA ALA A 80 -9.34 9.13 7.01
C ALA A 80 -10.52 8.28 6.52
N ALA A 81 -11.72 8.89 6.46
CA ALA A 81 -12.91 8.21 5.98
C ALA A 81 -12.87 7.87 4.47
N ASP A 82 -11.99 8.52 3.71
CA ASP A 82 -11.83 8.31 2.27
C ASP A 82 -10.88 7.15 1.95
N LEU A 83 -10.14 6.65 2.94
CA LEU A 83 -9.22 5.54 2.73
C LEU A 83 -9.98 4.24 2.53
N PRO A 84 -9.44 3.31 1.71
CA PRO A 84 -10.02 1.97 1.60
C PRO A 84 -10.10 1.29 2.97
N GLN A 85 -11.09 0.44 3.15
CA GLN A 85 -11.24 -0.33 4.38
C GLN A 85 -9.98 -1.18 4.60
N GLY A 86 -9.44 -1.14 5.81
CA GLY A 86 -8.24 -1.86 6.17
C GLY A 86 -6.94 -1.04 6.05
N VAL A 87 -7.00 0.15 5.48
CA VAL A 87 -5.85 1.07 5.40
C VAL A 87 -5.90 2.05 6.55
N ALA A 88 -4.82 2.15 7.31
CA ALA A 88 -4.69 3.06 8.43
C ALA A 88 -3.96 4.35 8.02
N ALA A 89 -4.21 5.42 8.77
CA ALA A 89 -3.42 6.64 8.67
C ALA A 89 -2.30 6.61 9.70
N GLY A 90 -1.14 7.18 9.37
CA GLY A 90 -0.04 7.24 10.31
C GLY A 90 1.06 8.20 9.87
N GLY A 91 2.17 8.17 10.60
CA GLY A 91 3.33 9.01 10.31
C GLY A 91 4.64 8.22 10.37
N PRO A 92 5.74 8.81 9.88
CA PRO A 92 7.03 8.12 9.81
C PRO A 92 7.60 7.80 11.19
N VAL A 93 7.35 8.64 12.20
CA VAL A 93 7.84 8.37 13.56
C VAL A 93 7.22 7.10 14.10
N GLY A 94 5.91 6.94 13.99
CA GLY A 94 5.22 5.73 14.43
C GLY A 94 5.67 4.48 13.67
N LEU A 95 5.94 4.62 12.38
CA LEU A 95 6.47 3.52 11.57
C LEU A 95 7.83 3.06 12.11
N ILE A 96 8.75 3.99 12.31
CA ILE A 96 10.11 3.68 12.79
C ILE A 96 10.07 3.10 14.21
N GLN A 97 9.22 3.65 15.10
CA GLN A 97 9.06 3.13 16.45
C GLN A 97 8.52 1.70 16.48
N ALA A 98 7.70 1.32 15.51
CA ALA A 98 7.13 -0.01 15.44
C ALA A 98 8.09 -1.06 14.87
N MET A 99 9.21 -0.64 14.27
CA MET A 99 10.19 -1.56 13.70
C MET A 99 10.99 -2.26 14.79
N GLY A 100 11.13 -3.57 14.66
CA GLY A 100 11.99 -4.39 15.53
C GLY A 100 13.38 -4.57 14.91
N ASP A 101 14.27 -5.21 15.70
CA ASP A 101 15.68 -5.39 15.30
C ASP A 101 15.85 -6.27 14.07
N GLU A 102 14.90 -7.18 13.81
CA GLU A 102 14.95 -8.09 12.67
C GLU A 102 14.18 -7.56 11.46
N ASP A 103 13.50 -6.43 11.58
CA ASP A 103 12.75 -5.84 10.49
C ASP A 103 13.69 -5.16 9.50
N ARG A 104 13.27 -5.16 8.25
CA ARG A 104 14.02 -4.54 7.17
C ARG A 104 13.17 -3.48 6.50
N LEU A 105 13.78 -2.34 6.21
CA LEU A 105 13.15 -1.24 5.52
C LEU A 105 13.62 -1.20 4.06
N LEU A 106 12.66 -1.25 3.15
CA LEU A 106 12.93 -1.14 1.71
C LEU A 106 12.22 0.09 1.16
N PHE A 107 12.92 0.84 0.34
CA PHE A 107 12.34 1.94 -0.44
C PHE A 107 12.06 1.47 -1.87
N VAL A 108 10.87 1.78 -2.35
CA VAL A 108 10.46 1.45 -3.72
C VAL A 108 9.89 2.64 -4.46
#